data_953160a62b1c793c314b54d2c4d401f7
#
_entry.id   953160a62b1c793c314b54d2c4d401f7
#
_cell.length_a   1.000
_cell.length_b   1.000
_cell.length_c   1.000
_cell.angle_alpha   90.00
_cell.angle_beta   90.00
_cell.angle_gamma   90.00
#
_symmetry.space_group_name_H-M   'P 1'
#
loop_
_entity.id
_entity.type
_entity.pdbx_description
1 polymer ?
#
loop_
_entity_poly.entity_id
_entity_poly.type
_entity_poly.pdbx_seq_one_letter_code
_entity_poly.pdbx_strand_id
1 'polypeptide(L)'
;MGVKEASQPARLSLTSLTPSPPLTLRKVSFNSKKILIFAAIMVTINNLNGERCRKGRIEVICGSMFSGKTEELIRRMRRAQFAKQRVEIFKPSIDTRYSEEDVVSHDQNSIHSTAIDSSGNILLLASDIDVVGIDEAQFLDEGLVDVCNQLANNGIRVIIAGLDMDYKGVPFGPMPALCAIADDVTKVHAICVKCGALAYVSHRLTADTRRVMLGEQQEYEPLCRDCYQKSIKDELSLKDK
;
A
#
# COMPACT_ATOMS: atom_id res chain seq x y z
N MET A 1 64.45 38.35 -49.80
CA MET A 1 63.43 38.53 -48.75
C MET A 1 62.29 37.59 -49.13
N GLY A 2 62.19 36.54 -48.45
CA GLY A 2 61.57 35.31 -48.84
C GLY A 2 60.02 35.30 -48.86
N VAL A 3 59.52 34.82 -49.96
CA VAL A 3 58.13 34.40 -50.15
C VAL A 3 58.12 32.90 -49.96
N LYS A 4 57.35 32.45 -48.93
CA LYS A 4 57.05 31.03 -48.64
C LYS A 4 55.88 30.59 -49.48
N GLU A 5 56.06 29.55 -50.24
CA GLU A 5 55.08 28.82 -51.03
C GLU A 5 54.02 28.14 -50.05
N ALA A 6 52.76 28.25 -50.47
CA ALA A 6 51.64 27.57 -49.80
C ALA A 6 51.45 26.19 -50.50
N SER A 7 51.54 25.14 -49.73
CA SER A 7 51.22 23.76 -50.12
C SER A 7 49.70 23.51 -50.23
N GLN A 8 49.32 22.94 -51.40
CA GLN A 8 47.95 22.50 -51.68
C GLN A 8 47.58 21.26 -50.84
N PRO A 9 46.32 21.12 -50.37
CA PRO A 9 45.84 19.90 -49.70
C PRO A 9 45.42 18.83 -50.72
N ALA A 10 45.77 17.59 -50.43
CA ALA A 10 45.47 16.39 -51.20
C ALA A 10 43.96 16.13 -51.30
N ARG A 11 43.50 15.83 -52.52
CA ARG A 11 42.12 15.34 -52.78
C ARG A 11 42.01 13.88 -52.34
N LEU A 12 41.18 13.61 -51.35
CA LEU A 12 40.72 12.27 -51.02
C LEU A 12 39.56 11.87 -51.94
N SER A 13 39.77 10.75 -52.66
CA SER A 13 38.79 10.12 -53.54
C SER A 13 37.65 9.49 -52.70
N LEU A 14 36.43 9.90 -52.96
CA LEU A 14 35.21 9.26 -52.45
C LEU A 14 34.99 7.93 -53.17
N THR A 15 35.27 6.82 -52.49
CA THR A 15 34.83 5.49 -52.91
C THR A 15 33.34 5.32 -52.55
N SER A 16 32.57 4.92 -53.55
CA SER A 16 31.12 4.69 -53.51
C SER A 16 30.74 3.65 -52.45
N LEU A 17 30.04 4.07 -51.42
CA LEU A 17 29.33 3.18 -50.49
C LEU A 17 28.01 2.76 -51.12
N THR A 18 27.90 1.50 -51.48
CA THR A 18 26.62 0.86 -51.86
C THR A 18 25.69 0.77 -50.65
N PRO A 19 24.41 1.11 -50.77
CA PRO A 19 23.46 0.98 -49.65
C PRO A 19 23.15 -0.50 -49.38
N SER A 20 23.30 -0.91 -48.12
CA SER A 20 22.88 -2.22 -47.63
C SER A 20 21.36 -2.39 -47.74
N PRO A 21 20.86 -3.60 -48.02
CA PRO A 21 19.42 -3.85 -48.19
C PRO A 21 18.67 -3.65 -46.86
N PRO A 22 17.37 -3.23 -46.90
CA PRO A 22 16.58 -3.00 -45.67
C PRO A 22 16.35 -4.31 -44.93
N LEU A 23 16.62 -4.27 -43.60
CA LEU A 23 16.27 -5.34 -42.68
C LEU A 23 14.75 -5.57 -42.71
N THR A 24 14.32 -6.66 -43.33
CA THR A 24 12.93 -7.12 -43.24
C THR A 24 12.66 -7.60 -41.82
N LEU A 25 11.89 -6.84 -41.06
CA LEU A 25 11.30 -7.25 -39.79
C LEU A 25 10.40 -8.46 -40.04
N ARG A 26 10.89 -9.67 -39.77
CA ARG A 26 10.04 -10.86 -39.65
C ARG A 26 9.04 -10.60 -38.52
N LYS A 27 7.73 -10.59 -38.84
CA LYS A 27 6.67 -10.61 -37.87
C LYS A 27 6.81 -11.87 -37.02
N VAL A 28 7.39 -11.75 -35.82
CA VAL A 28 7.42 -12.81 -34.82
C VAL A 28 6.03 -12.79 -34.15
N SER A 29 5.22 -13.77 -34.49
CA SER A 29 3.94 -14.03 -33.78
C SER A 29 4.28 -14.48 -32.36
N PHE A 30 4.21 -13.56 -31.40
CA PHE A 30 4.40 -13.87 -30.00
C PHE A 30 3.11 -14.48 -29.43
N ASN A 31 3.17 -15.73 -29.03
CA ASN A 31 2.10 -16.40 -28.30
C ASN A 31 1.97 -15.74 -26.90
N SER A 32 0.80 -15.15 -26.61
CA SER A 32 0.51 -14.41 -25.39
C SER A 32 0.87 -15.18 -24.11
N LYS A 33 0.75 -16.50 -24.11
CA LYS A 33 1.17 -17.36 -22.99
C LYS A 33 2.70 -17.34 -22.76
N LYS A 34 3.51 -17.28 -23.82
CA LYS A 34 4.96 -17.19 -23.69
C LYS A 34 5.43 -15.83 -23.16
N ILE A 35 4.73 -14.75 -23.50
CA ILE A 35 5.01 -13.40 -22.97
C ILE A 35 4.75 -13.35 -21.46
N LEU A 36 3.62 -13.92 -21.01
CA LEU A 36 3.28 -14.01 -19.58
C LEU A 36 4.28 -14.84 -18.79
N ILE A 37 4.72 -15.97 -19.33
CA ILE A 37 5.75 -16.82 -18.69
C ILE A 37 7.08 -16.09 -18.65
N PHE A 38 7.47 -15.40 -19.74
CA PHE A 38 8.73 -14.63 -19.78
C PHE A 38 8.71 -13.45 -18.82
N ALA A 39 7.58 -12.74 -18.70
CA ALA A 39 7.40 -11.68 -17.73
C ALA A 39 7.45 -12.21 -16.28
N ALA A 40 6.81 -13.34 -16.00
CA ALA A 40 6.88 -13.99 -14.69
C ALA A 40 8.29 -14.46 -14.35
N ILE A 41 9.02 -15.04 -15.31
CA ILE A 41 10.42 -15.46 -15.14
C ILE A 41 11.33 -14.25 -14.93
N MET A 42 11.15 -13.14 -15.68
CA MET A 42 11.95 -11.92 -15.51
C MET A 42 11.70 -11.26 -14.15
N VAL A 43 10.46 -11.23 -13.65
CA VAL A 43 10.17 -10.78 -12.29
C VAL A 43 10.84 -11.67 -11.26
N THR A 44 10.87 -12.99 -11.47
CA THR A 44 11.54 -13.95 -10.57
C THR A 44 13.05 -13.82 -10.62
N ILE A 45 13.66 -13.63 -11.80
CA ILE A 45 15.11 -13.46 -11.98
C ILE A 45 15.59 -12.13 -11.40
N ASN A 46 14.85 -11.03 -11.57
CA ASN A 46 15.17 -9.75 -10.91
C ASN A 46 15.15 -9.84 -9.39
N ASN A 47 14.37 -10.76 -8.81
CA ASN A 47 14.38 -11.04 -7.38
C ASN A 47 15.56 -11.95 -6.94
N LEU A 48 16.24 -12.63 -7.87
CA LEU A 48 17.36 -13.53 -7.59
C LEU A 48 18.73 -12.88 -7.79
N ASN A 49 18.84 -11.86 -8.64
CA ASN A 49 20.10 -11.14 -8.87
C ASN A 49 20.27 -10.03 -7.84
N GLY A 50 20.83 -10.37 -6.72
CA GLY A 50 21.31 -9.67 -5.53
C GLY A 50 21.72 -8.19 -5.56
N GLU A 51 21.48 -7.43 -6.59
CA GLU A 51 21.39 -5.98 -6.55
C GLU A 51 20.02 -5.65 -5.96
N ARG A 52 19.99 -5.43 -4.65
CA ARG A 52 18.83 -4.86 -3.94
C ARG A 52 18.61 -3.43 -4.48
N CYS A 53 18.06 -3.34 -5.68
CA CYS A 53 17.38 -2.13 -6.07
C CYS A 53 16.21 -1.99 -5.07
N ARG A 54 16.43 -1.24 -4.01
CA ARG A 54 15.40 -0.89 -3.00
C ARG A 54 14.37 -0.04 -3.73
N LYS A 55 13.43 -0.71 -4.37
CA LYS A 55 12.26 -0.03 -4.92
C LYS A 55 11.29 0.13 -3.79
N GLY A 56 11.18 1.35 -3.30
CA GLY A 56 10.11 1.70 -2.39
C GLY A 56 8.77 1.45 -3.07
N ARG A 57 7.76 1.13 -2.28
CA ARG A 57 6.38 0.91 -2.76
C ARG A 57 5.40 1.12 -1.62
N ILE A 58 4.17 1.38 -1.98
CA ILE A 58 3.05 1.58 -1.05
C ILE A 58 2.08 0.42 -1.19
N GLU A 59 1.84 -0.29 -0.09
CA GLU A 59 0.85 -1.38 0.01
C GLU A 59 -0.22 -0.98 1.02
N VAL A 60 -1.48 -1.07 0.64
CA VAL A 60 -2.62 -0.77 1.51
C VAL A 60 -3.42 -2.02 1.81
N ILE A 61 -3.67 -2.27 3.09
CA ILE A 61 -4.55 -3.32 3.60
C ILE A 61 -5.77 -2.63 4.18
N CYS A 62 -6.91 -2.72 3.53
CA CYS A 62 -8.12 -2.05 3.96
C CYS A 62 -9.29 -3.03 4.16
N GLY A 63 -10.35 -2.58 4.85
CA GLY A 63 -11.54 -3.38 5.09
C GLY A 63 -12.21 -3.04 6.41
N SER A 64 -13.34 -3.71 6.71
CA SER A 64 -14.11 -3.50 7.94
C SER A 64 -13.35 -3.93 9.21
N MET A 65 -13.87 -3.62 10.37
CA MET A 65 -13.40 -4.22 11.63
C MET A 65 -13.53 -5.75 11.56
N PHE A 66 -12.71 -6.46 12.32
CA PHE A 66 -12.65 -7.93 12.41
C PHE A 66 -12.31 -8.65 11.10
N SER A 67 -11.70 -7.96 10.14
CA SER A 67 -11.34 -8.52 8.84
C SER A 67 -9.90 -9.03 8.74
N GLY A 68 -9.10 -8.95 9.82
CA GLY A 68 -7.73 -9.43 9.83
C GLY A 68 -6.70 -8.45 9.23
N LYS A 69 -6.98 -7.13 9.21
CA LYS A 69 -6.03 -6.12 8.69
C LYS A 69 -4.70 -6.11 9.44
N THR A 70 -4.78 -6.02 10.76
CA THR A 70 -3.61 -6.00 11.65
C THR A 70 -2.83 -7.30 11.58
N GLU A 71 -3.51 -8.46 11.49
CA GLU A 71 -2.88 -9.77 11.28
C GLU A 71 -2.08 -9.80 9.97
N GLU A 72 -2.66 -9.29 8.89
CA GLU A 72 -2.00 -9.25 7.59
C GLU A 72 -0.82 -8.26 7.59
N LEU A 73 -0.95 -7.11 8.26
CA LEU A 73 0.16 -6.18 8.48
C LEU A 73 1.31 -6.88 9.22
N ILE A 74 1.04 -7.47 10.38
CA ILE A 74 2.02 -8.20 11.19
C ILE A 74 2.68 -9.32 10.36
N ARG A 75 1.89 -10.08 9.59
CA ARG A 75 2.40 -11.14 8.72
C ARG A 75 3.40 -10.61 7.69
N ARG A 76 3.10 -9.47 7.04
CA ARG A 76 4.00 -8.83 6.06
C ARG A 76 5.26 -8.29 6.74
N MET A 77 5.14 -7.66 7.91
CA MET A 77 6.27 -7.13 8.67
C MET A 77 7.21 -8.24 9.16
N ARG A 78 6.68 -9.35 9.67
CA ARG A 78 7.49 -10.52 10.06
C ARG A 78 8.26 -11.12 8.87
N ARG A 79 7.64 -11.20 7.71
CA ARG A 79 8.35 -11.65 6.49
C ARG A 79 9.52 -10.73 6.14
N ALA A 80 9.36 -9.42 6.31
CA ALA A 80 10.46 -8.47 6.11
C ALA A 80 11.58 -8.68 7.15
N GLN A 81 11.25 -8.91 8.41
CA GLN A 81 12.22 -9.26 9.47
C GLN A 81 13.00 -10.55 9.14
N PHE A 82 12.32 -11.59 8.67
CA PHE A 82 13.00 -12.82 8.22
C PHE A 82 13.96 -12.56 7.04
N ALA A 83 13.64 -11.59 6.19
CA ALA A 83 14.52 -11.13 5.12
C ALA A 83 15.66 -10.20 5.62
N LYS A 84 15.84 -10.05 6.94
CA LYS A 84 16.86 -9.21 7.58
C LYS A 84 16.70 -7.73 7.22
N GLN A 85 15.49 -7.28 6.93
CA GLN A 85 15.15 -5.88 6.75
C GLN A 85 14.87 -5.24 8.12
N ARG A 86 15.24 -3.98 8.26
CA ARG A 86 14.92 -3.18 9.46
C ARG A 86 13.49 -2.70 9.30
N VAL A 87 12.66 -3.02 10.26
CA VAL A 87 11.22 -2.74 10.23
C VAL A 87 10.81 -1.92 11.44
N GLU A 88 9.85 -1.02 11.25
CA GLU A 88 9.20 -0.27 12.30
C GLU A 88 7.71 -0.19 12.02
N ILE A 89 6.88 -0.26 13.06
CA ILE A 89 5.43 -0.06 12.97
C ILE A 89 5.05 1.21 13.73
N PHE A 90 4.24 2.05 13.09
CA PHE A 90 3.67 3.25 13.68
C PHE A 90 2.16 3.08 13.85
N LYS A 91 1.63 3.62 14.95
CA LYS A 91 0.19 3.69 15.20
C LYS A 91 -0.19 5.08 15.75
N PRO A 92 -1.42 5.55 15.52
CA PRO A 92 -1.88 6.80 16.13
C PRO A 92 -1.93 6.68 17.66
N SER A 93 -1.47 7.69 18.39
CA SER A 93 -1.49 7.73 19.85
C SER A 93 -2.90 7.70 20.44
N ILE A 94 -3.93 8.06 19.67
CA ILE A 94 -5.33 7.92 20.05
C ILE A 94 -5.76 6.46 20.24
N ASP A 95 -5.06 5.49 19.61
CA ASP A 95 -5.39 4.07 19.75
C ASP A 95 -4.78 3.47 21.02
N THR A 96 -5.54 3.56 22.11
CA THR A 96 -5.18 3.05 23.44
C THR A 96 -5.76 1.67 23.76
N ARG A 97 -6.36 0.97 22.77
CA ARG A 97 -7.04 -0.32 22.98
C ARG A 97 -6.11 -1.45 23.41
N TYR A 98 -4.84 -1.34 23.05
CA TYR A 98 -3.76 -2.28 23.41
C TYR A 98 -2.62 -1.53 24.07
N SER A 99 -1.56 -2.23 24.54
CA SER A 99 -0.40 -1.58 25.17
C SER A 99 0.16 -0.46 24.30
N GLU A 100 0.67 0.61 24.93
CA GLU A 100 1.23 1.77 24.19
C GLU A 100 2.38 1.38 23.24
N GLU A 101 3.04 0.26 23.52
CA GLU A 101 4.26 -0.17 22.82
C GLU A 101 4.05 -1.31 21.82
N ASP A 102 2.85 -1.92 21.71
CA ASP A 102 2.63 -3.08 20.84
C ASP A 102 1.43 -2.91 19.92
N VAL A 103 1.57 -3.32 18.66
CA VAL A 103 0.44 -3.68 17.80
C VAL A 103 0.10 -5.14 18.07
N VAL A 104 -1.10 -5.38 18.60
CA VAL A 104 -1.59 -6.71 18.98
C VAL A 104 -2.73 -7.10 18.05
N SER A 105 -2.63 -8.25 17.42
CA SER A 105 -3.75 -8.85 16.71
C SER A 105 -4.71 -9.53 17.68
N HIS A 106 -5.96 -9.79 17.25
CA HIS A 106 -6.93 -10.53 18.05
C HIS A 106 -6.43 -11.90 18.54
N ASP A 107 -5.45 -12.50 17.84
CA ASP A 107 -4.79 -13.76 18.21
C ASP A 107 -3.56 -13.58 19.13
N GLN A 108 -3.41 -12.43 19.80
CA GLN A 108 -2.29 -12.09 20.71
C GLN A 108 -0.89 -12.11 20.04
N ASN A 109 -0.82 -12.02 18.72
CA ASN A 109 0.44 -11.83 18.03
C ASN A 109 0.83 -10.35 18.10
N SER A 110 1.94 -10.01 18.75
CA SER A 110 2.42 -8.64 18.89
C SER A 110 3.70 -8.37 18.11
N ILE A 111 3.86 -7.17 17.63
CA ILE A 111 5.13 -6.58 17.20
C ILE A 111 5.21 -5.20 17.83
N HIS A 112 6.40 -4.83 18.31
CA HIS A 112 6.65 -3.50 18.86
C HIS A 112 6.23 -2.41 17.87
N SER A 113 5.58 -1.38 18.38
CA SER A 113 5.11 -0.24 17.60
C SER A 113 5.38 1.08 18.32
N THR A 114 5.56 2.13 17.55
CA THR A 114 5.75 3.48 18.04
C THR A 114 4.46 4.28 17.87
N ALA A 115 3.92 4.78 18.99
CA ALA A 115 2.76 5.67 18.97
C ALA A 115 3.17 7.06 18.48
N ILE A 116 2.36 7.65 17.59
CA ILE A 116 2.62 8.97 16.98
C ILE A 116 1.37 9.85 17.01
N ASP A 117 1.58 11.15 17.19
CA ASP A 117 0.51 12.15 17.19
C ASP A 117 0.23 12.72 15.80
N SER A 118 1.21 12.65 14.90
CA SER A 118 1.11 13.21 13.54
C SER A 118 1.90 12.35 12.56
N SER A 119 1.40 12.28 11.32
CA SER A 119 2.05 11.56 10.22
C SER A 119 3.48 12.03 9.94
N GLY A 120 3.77 13.34 10.15
CA GLY A 120 5.10 13.91 9.97
C GLY A 120 6.17 13.31 10.89
N ASN A 121 5.79 12.76 12.05
CA ASN A 121 6.72 12.12 12.98
C ASN A 121 7.36 10.87 12.35
N ILE A 122 6.67 10.20 11.42
CA ILE A 122 7.20 9.02 10.73
C ILE A 122 8.49 9.37 9.97
N LEU A 123 8.52 10.50 9.26
CA LEU A 123 9.71 10.91 8.50
C LEU A 123 10.94 11.15 9.40
N LEU A 124 10.73 11.64 10.61
CA LEU A 124 11.81 11.87 11.58
C LEU A 124 12.38 10.58 12.14
N LEU A 125 11.52 9.58 12.32
CA LEU A 125 11.88 8.32 12.97
C LEU A 125 12.33 7.24 11.96
N ALA A 126 11.98 7.37 10.67
CA ALA A 126 12.24 6.36 9.65
C ALA A 126 13.62 6.47 8.96
N SER A 127 14.59 7.17 9.54
CA SER A 127 15.87 7.51 8.88
C SER A 127 16.75 6.31 8.50
N ASP A 128 16.57 5.16 9.14
CA ASP A 128 17.39 3.95 8.91
C ASP A 128 16.55 2.67 8.83
N ILE A 129 15.37 2.76 8.21
CA ILE A 129 14.37 1.70 8.12
C ILE A 129 14.23 1.26 6.66
N ASP A 130 14.03 -0.03 6.44
CA ASP A 130 13.82 -0.63 5.11
C ASP A 130 12.31 -0.80 4.82
N VAL A 131 11.51 -1.06 5.86
CA VAL A 131 10.05 -1.27 5.76
C VAL A 131 9.34 -0.57 6.90
N VAL A 132 8.41 0.30 6.57
CA VAL A 132 7.51 0.99 7.50
C VAL A 132 6.15 0.33 7.46
N GLY A 133 5.63 -0.06 8.62
CA GLY A 133 4.24 -0.44 8.86
C GLY A 133 3.46 0.72 9.48
N ILE A 134 2.21 0.91 9.10
CA ILE A 134 1.32 1.90 9.70
C ILE A 134 0.00 1.20 9.98
N ASP A 135 -0.38 1.09 11.27
CA ASP A 135 -1.67 0.53 11.65
C ASP A 135 -2.67 1.64 12.00
N GLU A 136 -3.95 1.34 11.90
CA GLU A 136 -5.08 2.24 12.19
C GLU A 136 -4.96 3.62 11.49
N ALA A 137 -4.47 3.60 10.24
CA ALA A 137 -4.11 4.79 9.47
C ALA A 137 -5.25 5.80 9.28
N GLN A 138 -6.52 5.38 9.37
CA GLN A 138 -7.69 6.25 9.27
C GLN A 138 -7.76 7.31 10.37
N PHE A 139 -7.01 7.15 11.45
CA PHE A 139 -6.97 8.11 12.56
C PHE A 139 -5.83 9.12 12.45
N LEU A 140 -4.93 8.96 11.49
CA LEU A 140 -3.88 9.93 11.21
C LEU A 140 -4.39 11.08 10.34
N ASP A 141 -3.60 12.14 10.26
CA ASP A 141 -3.91 13.32 9.46
C ASP A 141 -3.74 13.08 7.95
N GLU A 142 -4.32 13.97 7.11
CA GLU A 142 -4.28 13.89 5.65
C GLU A 142 -2.85 14.00 5.08
N GLY A 143 -1.91 14.56 5.83
CA GLY A 143 -0.49 14.62 5.46
C GLY A 143 0.17 13.24 5.31
N LEU A 144 -0.47 12.19 5.82
CA LEU A 144 0.03 10.82 5.70
C LEU A 144 0.24 10.40 4.24
N VAL A 145 -0.57 10.91 3.31
CA VAL A 145 -0.47 10.62 1.87
C VAL A 145 0.89 11.08 1.33
N ASP A 146 1.28 12.31 1.65
CA ASP A 146 2.58 12.87 1.22
C ASP A 146 3.75 12.16 1.92
N VAL A 147 3.60 11.84 3.20
CA VAL A 147 4.60 11.08 3.97
C VAL A 147 4.87 9.71 3.32
N CYS A 148 3.81 8.96 2.96
CA CYS A 148 3.95 7.66 2.31
C CYS A 148 4.64 7.77 0.94
N ASN A 149 4.29 8.78 0.13
CA ASN A 149 4.95 9.05 -1.14
C ASN A 149 6.44 9.37 -0.95
N GLN A 150 6.79 10.21 0.02
CA GLN A 150 8.19 10.55 0.31
C GLN A 150 8.99 9.32 0.74
N LEU A 151 8.46 8.49 1.64
CA LEU A 151 9.10 7.25 2.08
C LEU A 151 9.32 6.29 0.90
N ALA A 152 8.30 6.05 0.08
CA ALA A 152 8.39 5.17 -1.07
C ALA A 152 9.38 5.70 -2.11
N ASN A 153 9.36 7.00 -2.41
CA ASN A 153 10.32 7.63 -3.33
C ASN A 153 11.77 7.53 -2.81
N ASN A 154 11.97 7.45 -1.51
CA ASN A 154 13.28 7.21 -0.87
C ASN A 154 13.66 5.72 -0.78
N GLY A 155 12.91 4.83 -1.44
CA GLY A 155 13.22 3.40 -1.50
C GLY A 155 12.73 2.58 -0.31
N ILE A 156 11.87 3.15 0.56
CA ILE A 156 11.28 2.46 1.71
C ILE A 156 9.98 1.77 1.27
N ARG A 157 9.79 0.53 1.68
CA ARG A 157 8.52 -0.18 1.52
C ARG A 157 7.56 0.27 2.61
N VAL A 158 6.40 0.80 2.24
CA VAL A 158 5.36 1.26 3.17
C VAL A 158 4.17 0.31 3.12
N ILE A 159 3.75 -0.22 4.28
CA ILE A 159 2.61 -1.14 4.41
C ILE A 159 1.62 -0.50 5.37
N ILE A 160 0.44 -0.17 4.88
CA ILE A 160 -0.58 0.60 5.59
C ILE A 160 -1.77 -0.30 5.86
N ALA A 161 -2.25 -0.34 7.11
CA ALA A 161 -3.49 -0.99 7.48
C ALA A 161 -4.48 0.03 8.05
N GLY A 162 -5.75 -0.07 7.64
CA GLY A 162 -6.76 0.86 8.14
C GLY A 162 -8.19 0.54 7.66
N LEU A 163 -9.16 1.16 8.34
CA LEU A 163 -10.57 1.11 7.95
C LEU A 163 -10.80 1.98 6.72
N ASP A 164 -11.29 1.42 5.63
CA ASP A 164 -11.63 2.16 4.41
C ASP A 164 -12.90 3.01 4.54
N MET A 165 -13.82 2.62 5.44
CA MET A 165 -15.07 3.33 5.73
C MET A 165 -15.34 3.42 7.22
N ASP A 166 -16.02 4.49 7.63
CA ASP A 166 -16.57 4.61 8.97
C ASP A 166 -17.84 3.77 9.15
N TYR A 167 -18.45 3.81 10.35
CA TYR A 167 -19.64 3.04 10.69
C TYR A 167 -20.90 3.42 9.87
N LYS A 168 -20.89 4.58 9.20
CA LYS A 168 -21.94 5.02 8.27
C LYS A 168 -21.71 4.55 6.84
N GLY A 169 -20.62 3.82 6.59
CA GLY A 169 -20.22 3.42 5.24
C GLY A 169 -19.66 4.57 4.41
N VAL A 170 -19.20 5.66 5.04
CA VAL A 170 -18.56 6.81 4.39
C VAL A 170 -17.05 6.62 4.39
N PRO A 171 -16.34 6.97 3.31
CA PRO A 171 -14.88 6.91 3.25
C PRO A 171 -14.21 7.59 4.43
N PHE A 172 -13.15 6.98 5.02
CA PHE A 172 -12.63 7.37 6.31
C PHE A 172 -11.20 7.90 6.23
N GLY A 173 -10.97 9.13 6.75
CA GLY A 173 -9.69 9.80 6.86
C GLY A 173 -8.87 9.76 5.57
N PRO A 174 -7.56 9.60 5.65
CA PRO A 174 -6.68 9.57 4.48
C PRO A 174 -6.79 8.29 3.64
N MET A 175 -7.53 7.25 4.11
CA MET A 175 -7.56 5.93 3.47
C MET A 175 -7.96 5.94 1.98
N PRO A 176 -8.96 6.72 1.53
CA PRO A 176 -9.30 6.76 0.10
C PRO A 176 -8.15 7.26 -0.77
N ALA A 177 -7.44 8.29 -0.32
CA ALA A 177 -6.29 8.85 -1.02
C ALA A 177 -5.10 7.88 -0.98
N LEU A 178 -4.85 7.20 0.14
CA LEU A 178 -3.84 6.16 0.27
C LEU A 178 -4.11 4.98 -0.68
N CYS A 179 -5.37 4.53 -0.79
CA CYS A 179 -5.73 3.50 -1.77
C CYS A 179 -5.49 3.95 -3.21
N ALA A 180 -5.67 5.24 -3.52
CA ALA A 180 -5.46 5.78 -4.86
C ALA A 180 -3.99 5.84 -5.27
N ILE A 181 -3.06 6.12 -4.33
CA ILE A 181 -1.62 6.21 -4.60
C ILE A 181 -0.87 4.88 -4.42
N ALA A 182 -1.54 3.85 -3.89
CA ALA A 182 -0.90 2.57 -3.58
C ALA A 182 -0.53 1.79 -4.85
N ASP A 183 0.64 1.13 -4.81
CA ASP A 183 1.07 0.17 -5.83
C ASP A 183 0.31 -1.17 -5.71
N ASP A 184 -0.18 -1.51 -4.50
CA ASP A 184 -0.98 -2.69 -4.21
C ASP A 184 -2.05 -2.39 -3.16
N VAL A 185 -3.29 -2.78 -3.42
CA VAL A 185 -4.41 -2.66 -2.48
C VAL A 185 -5.01 -4.02 -2.22
N THR A 186 -4.93 -4.46 -0.98
CA THR A 186 -5.54 -5.69 -0.48
C THR A 186 -6.76 -5.36 0.35
N LYS A 187 -7.96 -5.60 -0.18
CA LYS A 187 -9.19 -5.44 0.59
C LYS A 187 -9.57 -6.76 1.26
N VAL A 188 -9.52 -6.76 2.59
CA VAL A 188 -9.88 -7.91 3.42
C VAL A 188 -11.29 -7.76 3.97
N HIS A 189 -11.97 -8.88 4.22
CA HIS A 189 -13.36 -8.90 4.65
C HIS A 189 -13.55 -9.74 5.91
N ALA A 190 -14.33 -9.23 6.84
CA ALA A 190 -14.89 -10.02 7.93
C ALA A 190 -16.08 -10.86 7.41
N ILE A 191 -16.62 -11.69 8.29
CA ILE A 191 -17.85 -12.45 8.01
C ILE A 191 -19.03 -11.69 8.60
N CYS A 192 -20.09 -11.48 7.81
CA CYS A 192 -21.33 -10.87 8.25
C CYS A 192 -21.99 -11.71 9.33
N VAL A 193 -22.18 -11.14 10.52
CA VAL A 193 -22.75 -11.86 11.67
C VAL A 193 -24.22 -12.24 11.47
N LYS A 194 -24.95 -11.59 10.53
CA LYS A 194 -26.36 -11.87 10.26
C LYS A 194 -26.60 -12.95 9.23
N CYS A 195 -25.74 -13.09 8.22
CA CYS A 195 -26.01 -14.01 7.10
C CYS A 195 -24.82 -14.85 6.65
N GLY A 196 -23.62 -14.68 7.24
CA GLY A 196 -22.41 -15.43 6.88
C GLY A 196 -21.74 -15.00 5.56
N ALA A 197 -22.25 -13.99 4.84
CA ALA A 197 -21.61 -13.45 3.64
C ALA A 197 -20.39 -12.57 4.02
N LEU A 198 -19.59 -12.18 3.02
CA LEU A 198 -18.48 -11.23 3.24
C LEU A 198 -19.03 -9.88 3.70
N ALA A 199 -18.55 -9.42 4.86
CA ALA A 199 -18.88 -8.11 5.39
C ALA A 199 -18.11 -7.01 4.67
N TYR A 200 -18.73 -5.83 4.54
CA TYR A 200 -18.11 -4.69 3.88
C TYR A 200 -18.09 -3.44 4.77
N VAL A 201 -18.88 -3.38 5.84
CA VAL A 201 -18.98 -2.23 6.74
C VAL A 201 -18.94 -2.69 8.19
N SER A 202 -18.44 -1.82 9.08
CA SER A 202 -18.48 -1.98 10.52
C SER A 202 -19.71 -1.23 11.06
N HIS A 203 -20.82 -1.90 11.26
CA HIS A 203 -22.04 -1.31 11.77
C HIS A 203 -21.92 -1.05 13.28
N ARG A 204 -22.26 0.17 13.74
CA ARG A 204 -22.23 0.54 15.16
C ARG A 204 -23.52 0.15 15.85
N LEU A 205 -23.41 -0.50 17.00
CA LEU A 205 -24.56 -0.96 17.79
C LEU A 205 -25.07 0.08 18.79
N THR A 206 -24.29 1.12 19.09
CA THR A 206 -24.60 2.16 20.06
C THR A 206 -25.17 3.40 19.39
N ALA A 207 -26.02 4.16 20.15
CA ALA A 207 -26.61 5.42 19.67
C ALA A 207 -25.60 6.59 19.64
N ASP A 208 -24.33 6.38 19.95
CA ASP A 208 -23.29 7.41 19.90
C ASP A 208 -23.05 7.85 18.45
N THR A 209 -23.12 9.16 18.20
CA THR A 209 -23.00 9.75 16.87
C THR A 209 -21.58 10.25 16.55
N ARG A 210 -20.65 10.18 17.51
CA ARG A 210 -19.25 10.57 17.27
C ARG A 210 -18.64 9.71 16.19
N ARG A 211 -17.91 10.31 15.25
CA ARG A 211 -17.29 9.57 14.14
C ARG A 211 -16.24 8.59 14.62
N VAL A 212 -15.43 9.01 15.58
CA VAL A 212 -14.40 8.20 16.22
C VAL A 212 -14.94 7.73 17.57
N MET A 213 -15.08 6.44 17.73
CA MET A 213 -15.30 5.75 18.98
C MET A 213 -14.42 4.51 18.97
N LEU A 214 -13.42 4.51 19.85
CA LEU A 214 -12.61 3.32 20.07
C LEU A 214 -13.49 2.27 20.74
N GLY A 215 -13.63 1.12 20.11
CA GLY A 215 -14.52 0.06 20.59
C GLY A 215 -14.15 -1.29 20.01
N GLU A 216 -14.70 -2.34 20.62
CA GLU A 216 -14.47 -3.73 20.26
C GLU A 216 -15.77 -4.41 19.78
N GLN A 217 -15.88 -5.73 19.96
CA GLN A 217 -17.02 -6.54 19.51
C GLN A 217 -18.36 -6.17 20.17
N GLN A 218 -18.35 -5.44 21.29
CA GLN A 218 -19.57 -5.00 21.98
C GLN A 218 -20.21 -3.77 21.32
N GLU A 219 -19.41 -2.95 20.62
CA GLU A 219 -19.84 -1.70 20.02
C GLU A 219 -20.06 -1.78 18.51
N TYR A 220 -19.47 -2.77 17.84
CA TYR A 220 -19.50 -2.90 16.39
C TYR A 220 -19.77 -4.33 15.93
N GLU A 221 -20.51 -4.46 14.83
CA GLU A 221 -20.72 -5.72 14.14
C GLU A 221 -20.37 -5.61 12.64
N PRO A 222 -19.68 -6.60 12.06
CA PRO A 222 -19.40 -6.62 10.63
C PRO A 222 -20.64 -7.06 9.85
N LEU A 223 -21.09 -6.24 8.89
CA LEU A 223 -22.26 -6.53 8.08
C LEU A 223 -21.95 -6.51 6.57
N CYS A 224 -22.59 -7.40 5.83
CA CYS A 224 -22.66 -7.29 4.38
C CYS A 224 -23.58 -6.14 3.95
N ARG A 225 -23.53 -5.73 2.70
CA ARG A 225 -24.31 -4.60 2.18
C ARG A 225 -25.80 -4.74 2.42
N ASP A 226 -26.37 -5.91 2.15
CA ASP A 226 -27.82 -6.13 2.31
C ASP A 226 -28.27 -6.10 3.77
N CYS A 227 -27.52 -6.75 4.67
CA CYS A 227 -27.82 -6.75 6.08
C CYS A 227 -27.68 -5.36 6.70
N TYR A 228 -26.67 -4.59 6.29
CA TYR A 228 -26.48 -3.21 6.72
C TYR A 228 -27.63 -2.30 6.29
N GLN A 229 -28.07 -2.39 5.03
CA GLN A 229 -29.22 -1.59 4.53
C GLN A 229 -30.53 -1.93 5.26
N LYS A 230 -30.74 -3.20 5.62
CA LYS A 230 -31.90 -3.61 6.43
C LYS A 230 -31.81 -3.02 7.82
N SER A 231 -30.66 -3.11 8.51
CA SER A 231 -30.48 -2.53 9.84
C SER A 231 -30.77 -1.03 9.88
N ILE A 232 -30.27 -0.25 8.93
CA ILE A 232 -30.53 1.19 8.85
C ILE A 232 -32.04 1.47 8.66
N LYS A 233 -32.73 0.72 7.81
CA LYS A 233 -34.19 0.89 7.62
C LYS A 233 -34.97 0.60 8.88
N ASP A 234 -34.61 -0.45 9.62
CA ASP A 234 -35.25 -0.83 10.87
C ASP A 234 -35.02 0.26 11.93
N GLU A 235 -33.81 0.81 12.04
CA GLU A 235 -33.50 1.92 12.96
C GLU A 235 -34.29 3.19 12.65
N LEU A 236 -34.46 3.53 11.37
CA LEU A 236 -35.26 4.70 10.96
C LEU A 236 -36.74 4.49 11.31
N SER A 237 -37.29 3.31 11.05
CA SER A 237 -38.70 2.98 11.38
C SER A 237 -39.02 3.01 12.86
N LEU A 238 -38.01 2.83 13.72
CA LEU A 238 -38.14 2.92 15.17
C LEU A 238 -38.13 4.35 15.72
N LYS A 239 -37.46 5.29 14.96
CA LYS A 239 -37.41 6.71 15.35
C LYS A 239 -38.66 7.51 14.94
N ASP A 240 -39.45 6.98 14.00
CA ASP A 240 -40.68 7.59 13.50
C ASP A 240 -41.92 7.15 14.35
N LYS A 241 -41.73 6.37 15.38
CA LYS A 241 -42.75 5.94 16.35
C LYS A 241 -42.59 6.60 17.71
#